data_03259788203962241accdd62db598907
#
_entry.id   03259788203962241accdd62db598907
#
_cell.length_a   1.000
_cell.length_b   1.000
_cell.length_c   1.000
_cell.angle_alpha   90.00
_cell.angle_beta   90.00
_cell.angle_gamma   90.00
#
_symmetry.space_group_name_H-M   'P 1'
#
loop_
_entity.id
_entity.type
_entity.pdbx_description
1 polymer ?
#
loop_
_entity_poly.entity_id
_entity_poly.type
_entity_poly.pdbx_seq_one_letter_code
_entity_poly.pdbx_strand_id
1 'polypeptide(L)'
;MEYKTTAKLVIQACDKDLPGVFGHGCVLLLQGIAREHSLNRAAKSMGMAYSKAWRIVNEAEGQLGCKLIERDGARGSTLTPAGERAIAVYEELQADINNVITTKADALIASIKE
;
A
#
# COMPACT_ATOMS: atom_id res chain seq x y z
N MET A 1 -27.74 9.59 -12.91
CA MET A 1 -26.55 8.82 -13.31
C MET A 1 -25.55 8.77 -12.16
N GLU A 2 -25.05 7.61 -11.87
CA GLU A 2 -24.04 7.42 -10.83
C GLU A 2 -22.66 7.31 -11.45
N TYR A 3 -21.66 7.79 -10.72
CA TYR A 3 -20.28 7.73 -11.16
C TYR A 3 -19.46 6.89 -10.20
N LYS A 4 -18.48 6.18 -10.74
CA LYS A 4 -17.48 5.51 -9.94
C LYS A 4 -16.25 6.38 -9.88
N THR A 5 -15.99 6.95 -8.71
CA THR A 5 -14.85 7.82 -8.49
C THR A 5 -13.87 7.16 -7.53
N THR A 6 -12.62 7.03 -7.95
CA THR A 6 -11.58 6.40 -7.14
C THR A 6 -10.35 7.28 -7.09
N ALA A 7 -9.67 7.25 -5.95
CA ALA A 7 -8.37 7.90 -5.80
C ALA A 7 -7.49 6.97 -4.97
N LYS A 8 -6.29 6.70 -5.47
CA LYS A 8 -5.35 5.80 -4.78
C LYS A 8 -4.26 6.61 -4.13
N LEU A 9 -4.06 6.39 -2.85
CA LEU A 9 -3.00 7.02 -2.09
C LEU A 9 -1.65 6.43 -2.50
N VAL A 10 -0.69 7.30 -2.75
CA VAL A 10 0.70 6.95 -2.99
C VAL A 10 1.56 7.83 -2.11
N ILE A 11 2.45 7.21 -1.34
CA ILE A 11 3.35 7.93 -0.43
C ILE A 11 4.77 7.78 -0.95
N GLN A 12 5.47 8.90 -1.08
CA GLN A 12 6.86 8.94 -1.52
C GLN A 12 7.62 9.95 -0.67
N ALA A 13 8.90 9.68 -0.45
CA ALA A 13 9.79 10.69 0.11
C ALA A 13 9.93 11.85 -0.87
N CYS A 14 10.31 13.01 -0.36
CA CYS A 14 10.56 14.16 -1.23
C CYS A 14 11.84 14.00 -2.06
N ASP A 15 12.68 13.02 -1.74
CA ASP A 15 13.90 12.73 -2.48
C ASP A 15 13.55 12.04 -3.80
N LYS A 16 13.74 12.75 -4.90
CA LYS A 16 13.38 12.28 -6.25
C LYS A 16 14.24 11.14 -6.77
N ASP A 17 15.41 10.91 -6.15
CA ASP A 17 16.32 9.86 -6.59
C ASP A 17 15.96 8.48 -6.04
N LEU A 18 15.06 8.41 -5.07
CA LEU A 18 14.63 7.12 -4.53
C LEU A 18 13.61 6.45 -5.45
N PRO A 19 13.80 5.16 -5.77
CA PRO A 19 12.87 4.44 -6.64
C PRO A 19 11.61 4.02 -5.90
N GLY A 20 10.56 3.80 -6.67
CA GLY A 20 9.32 3.19 -6.18
C GLY A 20 8.45 4.10 -5.35
N VAL A 21 7.53 3.49 -4.66
CA VAL A 21 6.54 4.18 -3.83
C VAL A 21 6.11 3.28 -2.67
N PHE A 22 5.46 3.85 -1.67
CA PHE A 22 4.66 3.08 -0.73
C PHE A 22 3.20 3.26 -1.12
N GLY A 23 2.61 2.24 -1.69
CA GLY A 23 1.24 2.28 -2.22
C GLY A 23 0.45 1.03 -1.87
N HIS A 24 -0.72 0.91 -2.50
CA HIS A 24 -1.67 -0.16 -2.21
C HIS A 24 -1.07 -1.57 -2.38
N GLY A 25 -0.27 -1.78 -3.44
CA GLY A 25 0.38 -3.08 -3.67
C GLY A 25 1.27 -3.50 -2.52
N CYS A 26 2.05 -2.56 -1.98
CA CYS A 26 2.88 -2.84 -0.81
C CYS A 26 2.04 -3.16 0.42
N VAL A 27 0.96 -2.42 0.66
CA VAL A 27 0.06 -2.67 1.78
C VAL A 27 -0.52 -4.08 1.70
N LEU A 28 -0.97 -4.51 0.51
CA LEU A 28 -1.49 -5.87 0.32
C LEU A 28 -0.42 -6.93 0.61
N LEU A 29 0.81 -6.71 0.19
CA LEU A 29 1.91 -7.61 0.50
C LEU A 29 2.19 -7.67 2.01
N LEU A 30 2.20 -6.54 2.68
CA LEU A 30 2.42 -6.50 4.13
C LEU A 30 1.29 -7.23 4.87
N GLN A 31 0.04 -7.03 4.47
CA GLN A 31 -1.09 -7.75 5.04
C GLN A 31 -0.97 -9.24 4.79
N GLY A 32 -0.52 -9.63 3.61
CA GLY A 32 -0.26 -11.03 3.27
C GLY A 32 0.83 -11.65 4.15
N ILE A 33 1.89 -10.91 4.43
CA ILE A 33 2.96 -11.36 5.32
C ILE A 33 2.43 -11.56 6.74
N ALA A 34 1.56 -10.67 7.20
CA ALA A 34 0.94 -10.80 8.52
C ALA A 34 0.13 -12.10 8.64
N ARG A 35 -0.56 -12.52 7.57
CA ARG A 35 -1.35 -13.75 7.55
C ARG A 35 -0.49 -15.00 7.35
N GLU A 36 0.41 -14.94 6.38
CA GLU A 36 1.12 -16.11 5.87
C GLU A 36 2.51 -16.30 6.49
N HIS A 37 3.04 -15.26 7.15
CA HIS A 37 4.40 -15.25 7.70
C HIS A 37 5.47 -15.52 6.63
N SER A 38 5.19 -15.12 5.39
CA SER A 38 6.07 -15.38 4.25
C SER A 38 5.80 -14.39 3.13
N LEU A 39 6.84 -13.70 2.69
CA LEU A 39 6.75 -12.82 1.51
C LEU A 39 6.46 -13.64 0.25
N ASN A 40 7.06 -14.84 0.15
CA ASN A 40 6.84 -15.70 -1.01
C ASN A 40 5.37 -16.14 -1.12
N ARG A 41 4.77 -16.55 0.00
CA ARG A 41 3.36 -16.94 0.03
C ARG A 41 2.43 -15.76 -0.23
N ALA A 42 2.74 -14.61 0.35
CA ALA A 42 1.97 -13.39 0.10
C ALA A 42 2.00 -13.03 -1.39
N ALA A 43 3.17 -13.09 -2.02
CA ALA A 43 3.31 -12.83 -3.44
C ALA A 43 2.50 -13.83 -4.27
N LYS A 44 2.59 -15.11 -3.95
CA LYS A 44 1.84 -16.16 -4.66
C LYS A 44 0.34 -15.93 -4.60
N SER A 45 -0.19 -15.56 -3.45
CA SER A 45 -1.62 -15.31 -3.30
C SER A 45 -2.10 -14.12 -4.14
N MET A 46 -1.20 -13.25 -4.53
CA MET A 46 -1.48 -12.11 -5.38
C MET A 46 -1.14 -12.35 -6.86
N GLY A 47 -0.71 -13.57 -7.20
CA GLY A 47 -0.27 -13.88 -8.56
C GLY A 47 0.98 -13.12 -8.97
N MET A 48 1.84 -12.80 -8.02
CA MET A 48 3.01 -11.96 -8.23
C MET A 48 4.30 -12.77 -8.07
N ALA A 49 5.28 -12.51 -8.94
CA ALA A 49 6.60 -13.13 -8.80
C ALA A 49 7.28 -12.64 -7.53
N TYR A 50 8.02 -13.53 -6.88
CA TYR A 50 8.74 -13.19 -5.63
C TYR A 50 9.68 -11.99 -5.81
N SER A 51 10.42 -11.94 -6.92
CA SER A 51 11.35 -10.85 -7.18
C SER A 51 10.66 -9.48 -7.24
N LYS A 52 9.47 -9.44 -7.83
CA LYS A 52 8.68 -8.22 -7.89
C LYS A 52 8.17 -7.82 -6.50
N ALA A 53 7.68 -8.78 -5.73
CA ALA A 53 7.22 -8.53 -4.36
C ALA A 53 8.34 -8.01 -3.47
N TRP A 54 9.51 -8.63 -3.57
CA TRP A 54 10.70 -8.19 -2.85
C TRP A 54 11.06 -6.74 -3.20
N ARG A 55 11.05 -6.41 -4.48
CA ARG A 55 11.36 -5.06 -4.96
C ARG A 55 10.36 -4.04 -4.44
N ILE A 56 9.06 -4.35 -4.48
CA ILE A 56 8.00 -3.45 -4.00
C ILE A 56 8.22 -3.12 -2.52
N VAL A 57 8.46 -4.13 -1.69
CA VAL A 57 8.68 -3.91 -0.25
C VAL A 57 9.98 -3.16 -0.01
N ASN A 58 11.05 -3.56 -0.69
CA ASN A 58 12.36 -2.94 -0.53
C ASN A 58 12.34 -1.45 -0.92
N GLU A 59 11.68 -1.13 -2.02
CA GLU A 59 11.56 0.27 -2.48
C GLU A 59 10.70 1.10 -1.51
N ALA A 60 9.62 0.51 -0.99
CA ALA A 60 8.78 1.18 0.01
C ALA A 60 9.56 1.46 1.29
N GLU A 61 10.40 0.52 1.73
CA GLU A 61 11.28 0.73 2.88
C GLU A 61 12.23 1.91 2.63
N GLY A 62 12.77 2.01 1.43
CA GLY A 62 13.60 3.14 1.04
C GLY A 62 12.85 4.46 1.08
N GLN A 63 11.63 4.49 0.58
CA GLN A 63 10.80 5.69 0.57
C GLN A 63 10.44 6.16 1.99
N LEU A 64 10.11 5.23 2.87
CA LEU A 64 9.71 5.56 4.24
C LEU A 64 10.88 5.70 5.20
N GLY A 65 12.06 5.23 4.80
CA GLY A 65 13.26 5.33 5.62
C GLY A 65 13.27 4.40 6.83
N CYS A 66 12.57 3.26 6.75
CA CYS A 66 12.51 2.30 7.84
C CYS A 66 12.24 0.90 7.31
N LYS A 67 12.58 -0.12 8.11
CA LYS A 67 12.25 -1.50 7.77
C LYS A 67 10.79 -1.77 8.07
N LEU A 68 10.10 -2.39 7.13
CA LEU A 68 8.70 -2.77 7.26
C LEU A 68 8.54 -4.25 7.58
N ILE A 69 9.52 -5.06 7.19
CA ILE A 69 9.52 -6.51 7.44
C ILE A 69 10.86 -6.94 8.01
N GLU A 70 10.82 -8.04 8.75
CA GLU A 70 12.01 -8.75 9.19
C GLU A 70 11.99 -10.14 8.56
N ARG A 71 13.15 -10.58 8.08
CA ARG A 71 13.32 -11.91 7.53
C ARG A 71 14.01 -12.78 8.55
N ASP A 72 13.45 -13.94 8.79
CA ASP A 72 13.98 -14.89 9.76
C ASP A 72 14.39 -16.18 9.07
N GLY A 73 15.20 -16.06 8.02
CA GLY A 73 15.73 -17.17 7.25
C GLY A 73 14.65 -18.16 6.86
N ALA A 74 14.82 -19.43 7.29
CA ALA A 74 13.89 -20.51 6.99
C ALA A 74 12.52 -20.34 7.67
N ARG A 75 12.40 -19.47 8.65
CA ARG A 75 11.14 -19.25 9.40
C ARG A 75 10.18 -18.30 8.68
N GLY A 76 10.65 -17.65 7.61
CA GLY A 76 9.82 -16.74 6.82
C GLY A 76 10.01 -15.27 7.15
N SER A 77 8.92 -14.50 7.11
CA SER A 77 8.96 -13.06 7.30
C SER A 77 7.86 -12.61 8.25
N THR A 78 8.14 -11.55 9.01
CA THR A 78 7.17 -10.93 9.91
C THR A 78 7.20 -9.42 9.70
N LEU A 79 6.15 -8.74 10.13
CA LEU A 79 6.12 -7.27 10.09
C LEU A 79 6.92 -6.71 11.27
N THR A 80 7.61 -5.61 11.02
CA THR A 80 8.16 -4.80 12.09
C THR A 80 7.03 -3.96 12.71
N PRO A 81 7.23 -3.35 13.89
CA PRO A 81 6.26 -2.37 14.41
C PRO A 81 5.99 -1.25 13.41
N ALA A 82 7.02 -0.80 12.68
CA ALA A 82 6.87 0.21 11.63
C ALA A 82 5.99 -0.31 10.48
N GLY A 83 6.14 -1.59 10.12
CA GLY A 83 5.30 -2.20 9.08
C GLY A 83 3.84 -2.24 9.48
N GLU A 84 3.54 -2.62 10.71
CA GLU A 84 2.18 -2.61 11.23
C GLU A 84 1.60 -1.19 11.24
N ARG A 85 2.40 -0.23 11.68
CA ARG A 85 1.98 1.17 11.73
C ARG A 85 1.78 1.74 10.33
N ALA A 86 2.61 1.37 9.37
CA ALA A 86 2.49 1.84 7.99
C ALA A 86 1.16 1.39 7.36
N ILE A 87 0.74 0.16 7.61
CA ILE A 87 -0.58 -0.32 7.17
C ILE A 87 -1.69 0.55 7.77
N ALA A 88 -1.65 0.78 9.08
CA ALA A 88 -2.67 1.56 9.78
C ALA A 88 -2.75 2.99 9.26
N VAL A 89 -1.61 3.64 9.06
CA VAL A 89 -1.56 5.01 8.51
C VAL A 89 -2.13 5.06 7.10
N TYR A 90 -1.73 4.12 6.25
CA TYR A 90 -2.24 4.08 4.88
C TYR A 90 -3.76 3.89 4.86
N GLU A 91 -4.26 2.95 5.65
CA GLU A 91 -5.69 2.66 5.68
C GLU A 91 -6.51 3.85 6.21
N GLU A 92 -6.00 4.54 7.22
CA GLU A 92 -6.68 5.73 7.77
C GLU A 92 -6.76 6.86 6.73
N LEU A 93 -5.64 7.16 6.07
CA LEU A 93 -5.61 8.20 5.03
C LEU A 93 -6.51 7.82 3.86
N GLN A 94 -6.46 6.57 3.40
CA GLN A 94 -7.29 6.12 2.28
C GLN A 94 -8.78 6.19 2.64
N ALA A 95 -9.14 5.86 3.87
CA ALA A 95 -10.53 5.96 4.33
C ALA A 95 -11.02 7.40 4.31
N ASP A 96 -10.19 8.34 4.73
CA ASP A 96 -10.55 9.77 4.70
C ASP A 96 -10.72 10.29 3.28
N ILE A 97 -9.84 9.86 2.37
CA ILE A 97 -9.96 10.19 0.94
C ILE A 97 -11.26 9.64 0.37
N ASN A 98 -11.57 8.38 0.68
CA ASN A 98 -12.82 7.75 0.21
C ASN A 98 -14.05 8.45 0.75
N ASN A 99 -13.99 8.93 1.98
CA ASN A 99 -15.11 9.67 2.58
C ASN A 99 -15.38 10.99 1.85
N VAL A 100 -14.33 11.72 1.50
CA VAL A 100 -14.47 12.95 0.71
C VAL A 100 -15.11 12.65 -0.65
N ILE A 101 -14.65 11.60 -1.32
CA ILE A 101 -15.21 11.18 -2.60
C ILE A 101 -16.69 10.83 -2.46
N THR A 102 -17.03 10.01 -1.47
CA THR A 102 -18.41 9.56 -1.26
C THR A 102 -19.35 10.73 -0.99
N THR A 103 -18.89 11.74 -0.26
CA THR A 103 -19.76 12.85 0.15
C THR A 103 -19.87 13.95 -0.92
N LYS A 104 -18.91 14.08 -1.84
CA LYS A 104 -18.83 15.22 -2.74
C LYS A 104 -18.83 14.92 -4.23
N ALA A 105 -18.31 13.75 -4.63
CA ALA A 105 -17.99 13.51 -6.03
C ALA A 105 -19.21 13.56 -6.93
N ASP A 106 -20.28 12.84 -6.62
CA ASP A 106 -21.44 12.73 -7.50
C ASP A 106 -22.09 14.10 -7.75
N ALA A 107 -22.25 14.90 -6.70
CA ALA A 107 -22.86 16.22 -6.82
C ALA A 107 -21.98 17.16 -7.65
N LEU A 108 -20.67 17.17 -7.40
CA LEU A 108 -19.76 18.02 -8.15
C LEU A 108 -19.64 17.61 -9.62
N ILE A 109 -19.59 16.30 -9.89
CA ILE A 109 -19.53 15.81 -11.27
C ILE A 109 -20.81 16.15 -12.01
N ALA A 110 -21.97 16.00 -11.37
CA ALA A 110 -23.26 16.35 -11.98
C ALA A 110 -23.31 17.81 -12.39
N SER A 111 -22.64 18.71 -11.65
CA SER A 111 -22.61 20.13 -11.97
C SER A 111 -21.89 20.44 -13.29
N ILE A 112 -21.09 19.51 -13.80
CA ILE A 112 -20.35 19.72 -15.07
C ILE A 112 -21.32 19.90 -16.23
N LYS A 113 -22.51 19.31 -16.16
CA LYS A 113 -23.51 19.34 -17.22
C LYS A 113 -24.53 20.46 -17.09
N GLU A 114 -24.46 21.25 -16.06
CA GLU A 114 -25.40 22.35 -15.83
C GLU A 114 -25.12 23.53 -16.74
#